data_d95a3aff108a6a8cfa1b3689e549787d
#
_entry.id   d95a3aff108a6a8cfa1b3689e549787d
#
_cell.length_a   1.000
_cell.length_b   1.000
_cell.length_c   1.000
_cell.angle_alpha   90.00
_cell.angle_beta   90.00
_cell.angle_gamma   90.00
#
_symmetry.space_group_name_H-M   'P 1'
#
loop_
_entity.id
_entity.type
_entity.pdbx_description
1 polymer ?
#
loop_
_entity_poly.entity_id
_entity_poly.type
_entity_poly.pdbx_seq_one_letter_code
_entity_poly.pdbx_strand_id
1 'polypeptide(L)'
;MFDETVKFLDPAPGKIIVDCTLGFGGHAAALLDSGSEVIGIEQDMDAVKAAEVRLSDYQNIRLIHDNFANVGKIIKEPVDGFLFDLGVSSYQIDEAARGFSIRSNGPLDMRMDQGRGVTASDIINSYPREELERIFFEYGEERFSKRIAKAIINRRQTKEIETTFDLKEIIEQAIPTWKKRESVTRIFQALRIAVNSELDNLKKALSAAVPLLKKGGRVAVISYHSLEDRITKKFFVEQKNNGILNIITKKPITASQDEVKNNPRARSAKLRAAEKL
;
A
#
# COMPACT_ATOMS: atom_id res chain seq x y z
N MET A 1 5.98 1.18 15.02
CA MET A 1 6.44 1.34 13.60
C MET A 1 6.68 2.80 13.25
N PHE A 2 5.84 3.72 13.76
CA PHE A 2 5.95 5.15 13.46
C PHE A 2 7.32 5.73 13.87
N ASP A 3 7.68 5.62 15.14
CA ASP A 3 8.95 6.16 15.67
C ASP A 3 10.19 5.51 15.04
N GLU A 4 10.13 4.20 14.80
CA GLU A 4 11.21 3.48 14.14
C GLU A 4 11.38 3.97 12.69
N THR A 5 10.29 4.23 11.99
CA THR A 5 10.32 4.73 10.62
C THR A 5 10.98 6.10 10.55
N VAL A 6 10.56 7.03 11.39
CA VAL A 6 11.16 8.37 11.49
C VAL A 6 12.65 8.25 11.84
N LYS A 7 12.99 7.42 12.82
CA LYS A 7 14.40 7.18 13.23
C LYS A 7 15.26 6.65 12.07
N PHE A 8 14.73 5.72 11.25
CA PHE A 8 15.51 5.18 10.12
C PHE A 8 15.67 6.17 8.98
N LEU A 9 14.74 7.08 8.79
CA LEU A 9 14.88 8.16 7.80
C LEU A 9 15.87 9.23 8.24
N ASP A 10 16.17 9.33 9.55
CA ASP A 10 17.14 10.24 10.13
C ASP A 10 16.91 11.70 9.69
N PRO A 11 15.69 12.23 9.94
CA PRO A 11 15.35 13.59 9.52
C PRO A 11 16.17 14.63 10.30
N ALA A 12 16.50 15.74 9.64
CA ALA A 12 17.22 16.85 10.23
C ALA A 12 17.00 18.13 9.41
N PRO A 13 17.25 19.33 9.96
CA PRO A 13 17.19 20.58 9.21
C PRO A 13 18.02 20.51 7.92
N GLY A 14 17.45 20.97 6.81
CA GLY A 14 18.08 20.97 5.48
C GLY A 14 18.04 19.65 4.74
N LYS A 15 17.49 18.55 5.32
CA LYS A 15 17.22 17.31 4.60
C LYS A 15 15.88 17.38 3.88
N ILE A 16 15.82 16.82 2.69
CA ILE A 16 14.60 16.66 1.87
C ILE A 16 14.17 15.20 1.91
N ILE A 17 12.97 14.95 2.40
CA ILE A 17 12.39 13.60 2.49
C ILE A 17 11.11 13.53 1.67
N VAL A 18 11.01 12.51 0.83
CA VAL A 18 9.82 12.23 0.02
C VAL A 18 8.97 11.19 0.74
N ASP A 19 7.78 11.57 1.19
CA ASP A 19 6.76 10.65 1.66
C ASP A 19 5.91 10.23 0.44
N CYS A 20 6.18 9.02 -0.08
CA CYS A 20 5.53 8.49 -1.28
C CYS A 20 4.09 8.00 -1.03
N THR A 21 3.67 7.97 0.23
CA THR A 21 2.38 7.47 0.70
C THR A 21 1.86 8.37 1.80
N LEU A 22 1.73 9.66 1.47
CA LEU A 22 1.45 10.73 2.43
C LEU A 22 0.25 10.41 3.33
N GLY A 23 -0.81 9.82 2.77
CA GLY A 23 -2.05 9.59 3.46
C GLY A 23 -2.57 10.88 4.10
N PHE A 24 -2.88 10.81 5.38
CA PHE A 24 -3.33 11.98 6.17
C PHE A 24 -2.18 12.80 6.77
N GLY A 25 -0.94 12.61 6.31
CA GLY A 25 0.22 13.41 6.70
C GLY A 25 0.80 13.08 8.08
N GLY A 26 0.56 11.88 8.62
CA GLY A 26 1.06 11.52 9.95
C GLY A 26 2.57 11.47 10.03
N HIS A 27 3.22 10.70 9.16
CA HIS A 27 4.69 10.64 9.06
C HIS A 27 5.28 11.99 8.63
N ALA A 28 4.64 12.63 7.64
CA ALA A 28 5.08 13.93 7.15
C ALA A 28 5.16 14.99 8.27
N ALA A 29 4.17 15.07 9.18
CA ALA A 29 4.21 15.98 10.32
C ALA A 29 5.45 15.75 11.19
N ALA A 30 5.75 14.50 11.56
CA ALA A 30 6.93 14.20 12.38
C ALA A 30 8.27 14.50 11.68
N LEU A 31 8.33 14.34 10.37
CA LEU A 31 9.50 14.72 9.56
C LEU A 31 9.67 16.25 9.53
N LEU A 32 8.57 16.99 9.39
CA LEU A 32 8.54 18.46 9.43
C LEU A 32 8.93 19.01 10.81
N ASP A 33 8.42 18.40 11.90
CA ASP A 33 8.77 18.74 13.28
C ASP A 33 10.27 18.57 13.57
N SER A 34 10.93 17.67 12.83
CA SER A 34 12.39 17.47 12.89
C SER A 34 13.17 18.49 12.07
N GLY A 35 12.52 19.45 11.41
CA GLY A 35 13.12 20.51 10.60
C GLY A 35 13.42 20.11 9.16
N SER A 36 13.02 18.92 8.70
CA SER A 36 13.21 18.50 7.31
C SER A 36 12.20 19.18 6.38
N GLU A 37 12.57 19.29 5.11
CA GLU A 37 11.61 19.58 4.05
C GLU A 37 10.93 18.28 3.61
N VAL A 38 9.62 18.33 3.34
CA VAL A 38 8.85 17.15 2.93
C VAL A 38 8.19 17.37 1.58
N ILE A 39 8.31 16.36 0.71
CA ILE A 39 7.51 16.26 -0.51
C ILE A 39 6.56 15.08 -0.32
N GLY A 40 5.27 15.35 -0.15
CA GLY A 40 4.24 14.34 0.02
C GLY A 40 3.57 13.98 -1.29
N ILE A 41 3.54 12.70 -1.64
CA ILE A 41 2.84 12.17 -2.82
C ILE A 41 1.67 11.33 -2.32
N GLU A 42 0.46 11.60 -2.83
CA GLU A 42 -0.74 10.85 -2.49
C GLU A 42 -1.66 10.75 -3.73
N GLN A 43 -2.21 9.57 -3.95
CA GLN A 43 -3.12 9.33 -5.08
C GLN A 43 -4.60 9.47 -4.71
N ASP A 44 -4.94 9.41 -3.42
CA ASP A 44 -6.29 9.60 -2.90
C ASP A 44 -6.54 11.09 -2.64
N MET A 45 -7.43 11.70 -3.43
CA MET A 45 -7.75 13.12 -3.31
C MET A 45 -8.34 13.49 -1.94
N ASP A 46 -9.09 12.58 -1.30
CA ASP A 46 -9.64 12.84 0.04
C ASP A 46 -8.52 12.91 1.09
N ALA A 47 -7.51 12.04 0.95
CA ALA A 47 -6.33 12.07 1.80
C ALA A 47 -5.49 13.33 1.56
N VAL A 48 -5.31 13.76 0.29
CA VAL A 48 -4.62 15.03 -0.04
C VAL A 48 -5.27 16.21 0.65
N LYS A 49 -6.59 16.37 0.51
CA LYS A 49 -7.34 17.47 1.17
C LYS A 49 -7.19 17.45 2.69
N ALA A 50 -7.25 16.28 3.29
CA ALA A 50 -7.09 16.15 4.74
C ALA A 50 -5.66 16.47 5.18
N ALA A 51 -4.65 16.08 4.40
CA ALA A 51 -3.25 16.40 4.64
C ALA A 51 -2.98 17.90 4.49
N GLU A 52 -3.57 18.57 3.49
CA GLU A 52 -3.50 20.04 3.31
C GLU A 52 -3.97 20.77 4.57
N VAL A 53 -5.10 20.37 5.15
CA VAL A 53 -5.61 20.95 6.38
C VAL A 53 -4.69 20.68 7.56
N ARG A 54 -4.27 19.42 7.73
CA ARG A 54 -3.42 18.99 8.85
C ARG A 54 -2.05 19.66 8.85
N LEU A 55 -1.48 19.89 7.68
CA LEU A 55 -0.11 20.36 7.50
C LEU A 55 -0.05 21.86 7.13
N SER A 56 -1.17 22.59 7.27
CA SER A 56 -1.29 24.00 6.85
C SER A 56 -0.30 24.96 7.54
N ASP A 57 0.11 24.64 8.77
CA ASP A 57 1.02 25.48 9.55
C ASP A 57 2.50 25.32 9.14
N TYR A 58 2.83 24.30 8.35
CA TYR A 58 4.20 24.08 7.89
C TYR A 58 4.44 24.77 6.54
N GLN A 59 5.61 25.47 6.43
CA GLN A 59 6.02 26.17 5.21
C GLN A 59 6.94 25.31 4.31
N ASN A 60 7.50 24.24 4.87
CA ASN A 60 8.51 23.39 4.24
C ASN A 60 7.93 22.06 3.72
N ILE A 61 6.68 22.11 3.23
CA ILE A 61 6.00 20.96 2.62
C ILE A 61 5.50 21.31 1.21
N ARG A 62 5.60 20.30 0.33
CA ARG A 62 4.95 20.32 -0.99
C ARG A 62 4.10 19.08 -1.16
N LEU A 63 2.80 19.25 -1.38
CA LEU A 63 1.84 18.15 -1.62
C LEU A 63 1.63 17.95 -3.13
N ILE A 64 1.61 16.70 -3.55
CA ILE A 64 1.46 16.31 -4.95
C ILE A 64 0.41 15.21 -5.05
N HIS A 65 -0.69 15.51 -5.75
CA HIS A 65 -1.69 14.52 -6.09
C HIS A 65 -1.24 13.70 -7.30
N ASP A 66 -0.60 12.56 -7.04
CA ASP A 66 -0.16 11.62 -8.08
C ASP A 66 0.09 10.24 -7.45
N ASN A 67 0.31 9.23 -8.29
CA ASN A 67 0.73 7.92 -7.84
C ASN A 67 2.25 7.90 -7.64
N PHE A 68 2.72 7.33 -6.54
CA PHE A 68 4.14 7.21 -6.24
C PHE A 68 4.95 6.44 -7.30
N ALA A 69 4.31 5.63 -8.16
CA ALA A 69 4.94 5.02 -9.33
C ALA A 69 5.59 6.06 -10.27
N ASN A 70 5.14 7.31 -10.21
CA ASN A 70 5.66 8.43 -10.98
C ASN A 70 6.79 9.20 -10.26
N VAL A 71 7.29 8.72 -9.12
CA VAL A 71 8.31 9.43 -8.31
C VAL A 71 9.52 9.90 -9.13
N GLY A 72 10.00 9.12 -10.09
CA GLY A 72 11.09 9.52 -10.98
C GLY A 72 10.75 10.66 -11.95
N LYS A 73 9.45 10.90 -12.20
CA LYS A 73 8.99 12.07 -12.98
C LYS A 73 8.74 13.28 -12.09
N ILE A 74 8.38 13.06 -10.84
CA ILE A 74 8.03 14.09 -9.86
C ILE A 74 9.28 14.71 -9.24
N ILE A 75 10.21 13.88 -8.81
CA ILE A 75 11.45 14.30 -8.14
C ILE A 75 12.53 14.51 -9.21
N LYS A 76 13.09 15.73 -9.26
CA LYS A 76 14.10 16.12 -10.27
C LYS A 76 15.50 16.21 -9.71
N GLU A 77 15.63 16.36 -8.39
CA GLU A 77 16.90 16.54 -7.71
C GLU A 77 17.12 15.44 -6.68
N PRO A 78 18.39 15.11 -6.36
CA PRO A 78 18.66 14.12 -5.32
C PRO A 78 18.12 14.55 -3.95
N VAL A 79 17.54 13.59 -3.21
CA VAL A 79 16.91 13.78 -1.90
C VAL A 79 17.60 12.93 -0.83
N ASP A 80 17.31 13.25 0.43
CA ASP A 80 17.93 12.58 1.59
C ASP A 80 17.17 11.35 2.05
N GLY A 81 15.87 11.22 1.69
CA GLY A 81 15.10 10.06 2.08
C GLY A 81 13.84 9.80 1.25
N PHE A 82 13.43 8.53 1.22
CA PHE A 82 12.13 8.09 0.70
C PHE A 82 11.43 7.24 1.74
N LEU A 83 10.15 7.54 1.97
CA LEU A 83 9.23 6.75 2.76
C LEU A 83 8.17 6.11 1.85
N PHE A 84 7.92 4.82 2.08
CA PHE A 84 6.79 4.07 1.52
C PHE A 84 6.05 3.39 2.68
N ASP A 85 4.89 3.89 3.09
CA ASP A 85 3.98 3.23 4.02
C ASP A 85 2.83 2.62 3.20
N LEU A 86 3.01 1.36 2.79
CA LEU A 86 2.17 0.71 1.79
C LEU A 86 0.79 0.33 2.35
N GLY A 87 -0.12 0.00 1.44
CA GLY A 87 -1.45 -0.48 1.79
C GLY A 87 -2.51 0.62 1.77
N VAL A 88 -3.57 0.44 2.55
CA VAL A 88 -4.75 1.32 2.61
C VAL A 88 -4.79 2.11 3.92
N SER A 89 -5.24 3.35 3.84
CA SER A 89 -5.46 4.18 5.02
C SER A 89 -6.61 3.65 5.89
N SER A 90 -6.60 4.03 7.16
CA SER A 90 -7.71 3.70 8.06
C SER A 90 -9.05 4.26 7.54
N TYR A 91 -9.02 5.46 6.98
CA TYR A 91 -10.19 6.09 6.38
C TYR A 91 -10.77 5.25 5.24
N GLN A 92 -9.94 4.78 4.32
CA GLN A 92 -10.40 3.95 3.19
C GLN A 92 -11.07 2.65 3.66
N ILE A 93 -10.61 2.06 4.78
CA ILE A 93 -11.24 0.85 5.35
C ILE A 93 -12.54 1.18 6.08
N ASP A 94 -12.58 2.31 6.80
CA ASP A 94 -13.71 2.66 7.67
C ASP A 94 -14.86 3.30 6.87
N GLU A 95 -14.56 3.93 5.71
CA GLU A 95 -15.56 4.49 4.80
C GLU A 95 -16.15 3.38 3.90
N ALA A 96 -17.39 3.00 4.18
CA ALA A 96 -18.06 1.90 3.47
C ALA A 96 -18.20 2.16 1.96
N ALA A 97 -18.38 3.41 1.55
CA ALA A 97 -18.53 3.83 0.15
C ALA A 97 -17.27 3.57 -0.69
N ARG A 98 -16.10 3.36 -0.05
CA ARG A 98 -14.85 3.06 -0.75
C ARG A 98 -14.68 1.57 -1.12
N GLY A 99 -15.48 0.67 -0.54
CA GLY A 99 -15.50 -0.75 -0.89
C GLY A 99 -14.34 -1.62 -0.39
N PHE A 100 -13.47 -1.12 0.49
CA PHE A 100 -12.35 -1.89 1.04
C PHE A 100 -12.74 -2.79 2.22
N SER A 101 -13.87 -2.51 2.87
CA SER A 101 -14.26 -3.17 4.11
C SER A 101 -14.93 -4.53 3.87
N ILE A 102 -14.49 -5.55 4.58
CA ILE A 102 -15.18 -6.84 4.67
C ILE A 102 -16.27 -6.87 5.77
N ARG A 103 -16.35 -5.79 6.58
CA ARG A 103 -17.25 -5.68 7.74
C ARG A 103 -18.44 -4.76 7.49
N SER A 104 -18.29 -3.80 6.61
CA SER A 104 -19.32 -2.84 6.23
C SER A 104 -19.74 -3.09 4.79
N ASN A 105 -21.04 -3.02 4.52
CA ASN A 105 -21.56 -3.15 3.14
C ASN A 105 -21.39 -1.82 2.40
N GLY A 106 -20.87 -1.89 1.19
CA GLY A 106 -20.68 -0.75 0.31
C GLY A 106 -20.47 -1.20 -1.13
N PRO A 107 -20.39 -0.25 -2.09
CA PRO A 107 -20.10 -0.58 -3.47
C PRO A 107 -18.74 -1.28 -3.59
N LEU A 108 -18.62 -2.21 -4.53
CA LEU A 108 -17.39 -2.97 -4.76
C LEU A 108 -16.42 -2.14 -5.64
N ASP A 109 -15.92 -1.02 -5.11
CA ASP A 109 -15.03 -0.08 -5.84
C ASP A 109 -13.55 -0.44 -5.66
N MET A 110 -13.00 -0.27 -4.47
CA MET A 110 -11.60 -0.50 -4.07
C MET A 110 -10.55 0.37 -4.78
N ARG A 111 -10.91 1.39 -5.54
CA ARG A 111 -9.93 2.33 -6.12
C ARG A 111 -9.40 3.28 -5.04
N MET A 112 -8.10 3.47 -4.97
CA MET A 112 -7.48 4.51 -4.15
C MET A 112 -7.68 5.89 -4.79
N ASP A 113 -7.44 6.02 -6.11
CA ASP A 113 -7.85 7.17 -6.92
C ASP A 113 -9.20 6.88 -7.60
N GLN A 114 -10.30 7.43 -7.06
CA GLN A 114 -11.65 7.21 -7.59
C GLN A 114 -11.89 7.89 -8.96
N GLY A 115 -11.00 8.80 -9.36
CA GLY A 115 -11.08 9.47 -10.68
C GLY A 115 -10.59 8.60 -11.83
N ARG A 116 -9.94 7.45 -11.56
CA ARG A 116 -9.24 6.65 -12.60
C ARG A 116 -9.38 5.15 -12.36
N GLY A 117 -9.17 4.41 -13.45
CA GLY A 117 -9.04 2.95 -13.40
C GLY A 117 -10.36 2.20 -13.30
N VAL A 118 -10.26 0.89 -13.27
CA VAL A 118 -11.38 -0.06 -13.15
C VAL A 118 -11.67 -0.32 -11.68
N THR A 119 -12.95 -0.54 -11.35
CA THR A 119 -13.39 -0.91 -10.01
C THR A 119 -13.20 -2.40 -9.74
N ALA A 120 -13.28 -2.82 -8.49
CA ALA A 120 -13.33 -4.24 -8.17
C ALA A 120 -14.59 -4.91 -8.74
N SER A 121 -15.70 -4.18 -8.84
CA SER A 121 -16.93 -4.64 -9.53
C SER A 121 -16.67 -4.92 -10.99
N ASP A 122 -15.97 -4.03 -11.71
CA ASP A 122 -15.60 -4.24 -13.13
C ASP A 122 -14.77 -5.53 -13.28
N ILE A 123 -13.77 -5.74 -12.43
CA ILE A 123 -12.94 -6.95 -12.45
C ILE A 123 -13.81 -8.20 -12.24
N ILE A 124 -14.64 -8.21 -11.23
CA ILE A 124 -15.46 -9.36 -10.84
C ILE A 124 -16.50 -9.69 -11.92
N ASN A 125 -17.12 -8.67 -12.50
CA ASN A 125 -18.22 -8.89 -13.44
C ASN A 125 -17.75 -9.06 -14.89
N SER A 126 -16.57 -8.55 -15.30
CA SER A 126 -16.14 -8.58 -16.71
C SER A 126 -14.97 -9.52 -17.01
N TYR A 127 -14.06 -9.76 -16.06
CA TYR A 127 -12.85 -10.54 -16.36
C TYR A 127 -13.15 -12.02 -16.61
N PRO A 128 -12.39 -12.68 -17.51
CA PRO A 128 -12.51 -14.12 -17.74
C PRO A 128 -12.12 -14.92 -16.48
N ARG A 129 -12.63 -16.12 -16.39
CA ARG A 129 -12.44 -17.00 -15.23
C ARG A 129 -10.96 -17.21 -14.91
N GLU A 130 -10.16 -17.46 -15.91
CA GLU A 130 -8.72 -17.73 -15.81
C GLU A 130 -7.98 -16.55 -15.20
N GLU A 131 -8.39 -15.35 -15.55
CA GLU A 131 -7.79 -14.12 -15.00
C GLU A 131 -8.20 -13.89 -13.54
N LEU A 132 -9.45 -14.17 -13.16
CA LEU A 132 -9.87 -14.15 -11.77
C LEU A 132 -9.10 -15.21 -10.95
N GLU A 133 -8.93 -16.44 -11.48
CA GLU A 133 -8.14 -17.49 -10.84
C GLU A 133 -6.69 -17.03 -10.61
N ARG A 134 -6.08 -16.38 -11.61
CA ARG A 134 -4.72 -15.83 -11.54
C ARG A 134 -4.62 -14.75 -10.46
N ILE A 135 -5.51 -13.75 -10.49
CA ILE A 135 -5.53 -12.65 -9.50
C ILE A 135 -5.64 -13.23 -8.09
N PHE A 136 -6.58 -14.14 -7.84
CA PHE A 136 -6.81 -14.71 -6.51
C PHE A 136 -5.65 -15.59 -6.04
N PHE A 137 -5.00 -16.30 -6.95
CA PHE A 137 -3.85 -17.13 -6.62
C PHE A 137 -2.59 -16.31 -6.39
N GLU A 138 -2.23 -15.41 -7.34
CA GLU A 138 -0.97 -14.66 -7.28
C GLU A 138 -1.00 -13.54 -6.24
N TYR A 139 -2.10 -12.77 -6.14
CA TYR A 139 -2.21 -11.62 -5.26
C TYR A 139 -2.86 -11.93 -3.91
N GLY A 140 -3.71 -12.95 -3.86
CA GLY A 140 -4.33 -13.41 -2.62
C GLY A 140 -3.60 -14.56 -1.94
N GLU A 141 -2.69 -15.25 -2.63
CA GLU A 141 -2.11 -16.54 -2.20
C GLU A 141 -3.24 -17.52 -1.78
N GLU A 142 -4.41 -17.46 -2.50
CA GLU A 142 -5.62 -18.20 -2.15
C GLU A 142 -5.65 -19.57 -2.82
N ARG A 143 -5.67 -20.61 -2.01
CA ARG A 143 -5.67 -22.02 -2.47
C ARG A 143 -6.96 -22.44 -3.15
N PHE A 144 -8.09 -21.81 -2.78
CA PHE A 144 -9.41 -22.07 -3.36
C PHE A 144 -9.72 -21.15 -4.55
N SER A 145 -8.72 -20.46 -5.14
CA SER A 145 -8.87 -19.50 -6.23
C SER A 145 -9.76 -20.00 -7.35
N LYS A 146 -9.55 -21.24 -7.85
CA LYS A 146 -10.35 -21.86 -8.91
C LYS A 146 -11.81 -22.05 -8.54
N ARG A 147 -12.06 -22.46 -7.29
CA ARG A 147 -13.40 -22.70 -6.79
C ARG A 147 -14.18 -21.41 -6.58
N ILE A 148 -13.52 -20.39 -6.04
CA ILE A 148 -14.10 -19.06 -5.82
C ILE A 148 -14.37 -18.39 -7.18
N ALA A 149 -13.42 -18.40 -8.12
CA ALA A 149 -13.62 -17.85 -9.45
C ALA A 149 -14.81 -18.51 -10.17
N LYS A 150 -14.93 -19.85 -10.10
CA LYS A 150 -16.09 -20.57 -10.66
C LYS A 150 -17.40 -20.11 -10.02
N ALA A 151 -17.46 -19.91 -8.71
CA ALA A 151 -18.66 -19.45 -8.01
C ALA A 151 -19.06 -18.02 -8.45
N ILE A 152 -18.07 -17.14 -8.60
CA ILE A 152 -18.28 -15.77 -9.10
C ILE A 152 -18.81 -15.80 -10.54
N ILE A 153 -18.20 -16.56 -11.45
CA ILE A 153 -18.67 -16.72 -12.83
C ILE A 153 -20.13 -17.20 -12.88
N ASN A 154 -20.48 -18.18 -12.07
CA ASN A 154 -21.85 -18.69 -12.04
C ASN A 154 -22.83 -17.64 -11.50
N ARG A 155 -22.46 -16.92 -10.45
CA ARG A 155 -23.34 -15.92 -9.84
C ARG A 155 -23.62 -14.74 -10.77
N ARG A 156 -22.60 -14.18 -11.42
CA ARG A 156 -22.76 -13.03 -12.31
C ARG A 156 -23.58 -13.29 -13.57
N GLN A 157 -23.81 -14.57 -13.95
CA GLN A 157 -24.73 -14.94 -15.02
C GLN A 157 -26.19 -14.66 -14.67
N THR A 158 -26.51 -14.62 -13.37
CA THR A 158 -27.90 -14.44 -12.88
C THR A 158 -28.14 -13.09 -12.26
N LYS A 159 -27.11 -12.53 -11.60
CA LYS A 159 -27.17 -11.22 -10.95
C LYS A 159 -25.77 -10.63 -10.86
N GLU A 160 -25.64 -9.38 -11.23
CA GLU A 160 -24.41 -8.60 -11.07
C GLU A 160 -23.98 -8.54 -9.59
N ILE A 161 -22.66 -8.53 -9.36
CA ILE A 161 -22.04 -8.48 -8.03
C ILE A 161 -21.63 -7.04 -7.78
N GLU A 162 -22.44 -6.31 -7.02
CA GLU A 162 -22.30 -4.86 -6.89
C GLU A 162 -21.67 -4.45 -5.55
N THR A 163 -21.87 -5.27 -4.50
CA THR A 163 -21.49 -4.89 -3.14
C THR A 163 -20.42 -5.80 -2.54
N THR A 164 -19.74 -5.28 -1.52
CA THR A 164 -18.77 -6.04 -0.74
C THR A 164 -19.41 -7.27 -0.08
N PHE A 165 -20.69 -7.18 0.33
CA PHE A 165 -21.39 -8.29 0.95
C PHE A 165 -21.86 -9.33 -0.07
N ASP A 166 -22.26 -8.94 -1.29
CA ASP A 166 -22.54 -9.89 -2.36
C ASP A 166 -21.32 -10.77 -2.64
N LEU A 167 -20.13 -10.14 -2.81
CA LEU A 167 -18.90 -10.88 -3.03
C LEU A 167 -18.53 -11.77 -1.84
N LYS A 168 -18.61 -11.24 -0.62
CA LYS A 168 -18.33 -11.99 0.60
C LYS A 168 -19.20 -13.25 0.72
N GLU A 169 -20.50 -13.13 0.47
CA GLU A 169 -21.44 -14.25 0.51
C GLU A 169 -21.03 -15.35 -0.48
N ILE A 170 -20.70 -14.98 -1.72
CA ILE A 170 -20.26 -15.92 -2.75
C ILE A 170 -19.00 -16.67 -2.32
N ILE A 171 -18.03 -15.98 -1.77
CA ILE A 171 -16.78 -16.57 -1.28
C ILE A 171 -17.10 -17.56 -0.15
N GLU A 172 -17.90 -17.13 0.84
CA GLU A 172 -18.25 -17.95 2.01
C GLU A 172 -19.06 -19.20 1.66
N GLN A 173 -19.88 -19.16 0.62
CA GLN A 173 -20.61 -20.33 0.09
C GLN A 173 -19.69 -21.27 -0.69
N ALA A 174 -18.67 -20.74 -1.34
CA ALA A 174 -17.77 -21.52 -2.17
C ALA A 174 -16.74 -22.34 -1.39
N ILE A 175 -16.48 -22.07 -0.11
CA ILE A 175 -15.35 -22.64 0.63
C ILE A 175 -15.77 -23.24 1.97
N PRO A 176 -14.94 -24.13 2.59
CA PRO A 176 -15.24 -24.70 3.90
C PRO A 176 -15.36 -23.64 5.00
N THR A 177 -16.26 -23.84 5.95
CA THR A 177 -16.61 -22.90 7.02
C THR A 177 -15.41 -22.38 7.81
N TRP A 178 -14.43 -23.24 8.13
CA TRP A 178 -13.25 -22.90 8.91
C TRP A 178 -12.21 -22.02 8.16
N LYS A 179 -12.37 -21.82 6.84
CA LYS A 179 -11.52 -20.95 6.02
C LYS A 179 -12.19 -19.64 5.58
N LYS A 180 -13.47 -19.45 5.83
CA LYS A 180 -14.26 -18.33 5.31
C LYS A 180 -13.59 -16.99 5.54
N ARG A 181 -13.29 -16.65 6.79
CA ARG A 181 -12.69 -15.35 7.13
C ARG A 181 -11.34 -15.10 6.44
N GLU A 182 -10.48 -16.12 6.41
CA GLU A 182 -9.16 -16.02 5.80
C GLU A 182 -9.27 -15.81 4.29
N SER A 183 -10.09 -16.60 3.60
CA SER A 183 -10.28 -16.50 2.15
C SER A 183 -10.96 -15.20 1.73
N VAL A 184 -11.96 -14.71 2.47
CA VAL A 184 -12.55 -13.39 2.22
C VAL A 184 -11.47 -12.31 2.28
N THR A 185 -10.64 -12.31 3.33
CA THR A 185 -9.55 -11.33 3.47
C THR A 185 -8.57 -11.41 2.30
N ARG A 186 -8.18 -12.62 1.86
CA ARG A 186 -7.26 -12.83 0.75
C ARG A 186 -7.82 -12.38 -0.60
N ILE A 187 -9.10 -12.65 -0.86
CA ILE A 187 -9.75 -12.22 -2.11
C ILE A 187 -9.88 -10.71 -2.16
N PHE A 188 -10.28 -10.05 -1.06
CA PHE A 188 -10.33 -8.59 -0.99
C PHE A 188 -8.94 -7.97 -1.17
N GLN A 189 -7.90 -8.53 -0.55
CA GLN A 189 -6.52 -8.13 -0.79
C GLN A 189 -6.13 -8.30 -2.27
N ALA A 190 -6.47 -9.44 -2.89
CA ALA A 190 -6.12 -9.71 -4.28
C ALA A 190 -6.78 -8.71 -5.24
N LEU A 191 -8.06 -8.40 -5.02
CA LEU A 191 -8.78 -7.40 -5.82
C LEU A 191 -8.19 -6.01 -5.63
N ARG A 192 -7.90 -5.60 -4.40
CA ARG A 192 -7.29 -4.31 -4.08
C ARG A 192 -5.96 -4.14 -4.81
N ILE A 193 -5.11 -5.16 -4.74
CA ILE A 193 -3.82 -5.17 -5.46
C ILE A 193 -4.02 -5.06 -6.96
N ALA A 194 -5.00 -5.77 -7.53
CA ALA A 194 -5.29 -5.75 -8.96
C ALA A 194 -5.83 -4.39 -9.41
N VAL A 195 -6.84 -3.85 -8.72
CA VAL A 195 -7.46 -2.54 -9.00
C VAL A 195 -6.42 -1.42 -9.01
N ASN A 196 -5.53 -1.41 -8.00
CA ASN A 196 -4.59 -0.31 -7.79
C ASN A 196 -3.19 -0.59 -8.35
N SER A 197 -2.96 -1.74 -8.98
CA SER A 197 -1.65 -2.17 -9.52
C SER A 197 -0.51 -2.05 -8.50
N GLU A 198 -0.81 -2.33 -7.21
CA GLU A 198 0.05 -2.00 -6.07
C GLU A 198 1.47 -2.56 -6.20
N LEU A 199 1.61 -3.84 -6.59
CA LEU A 199 2.91 -4.50 -6.67
C LEU A 199 3.78 -3.97 -7.81
N ASP A 200 3.18 -3.64 -8.95
CA ASP A 200 3.93 -3.09 -10.10
C ASP A 200 4.31 -1.64 -9.86
N ASN A 201 3.43 -0.86 -9.21
CA ASN A 201 3.72 0.49 -8.78
C ASN A 201 4.88 0.51 -7.78
N LEU A 202 4.91 -0.41 -6.80
CA LEU A 202 6.02 -0.53 -5.83
C LEU A 202 7.35 -0.84 -6.53
N LYS A 203 7.38 -1.80 -7.47
CA LYS A 203 8.60 -2.13 -8.23
C LYS A 203 9.14 -0.92 -9.00
N LYS A 204 8.24 -0.23 -9.73
CA LYS A 204 8.58 0.98 -10.51
C LYS A 204 9.12 2.08 -9.60
N ALA A 205 8.44 2.34 -8.49
CA ALA A 205 8.81 3.39 -7.56
C ALA A 205 10.16 3.14 -6.89
N LEU A 206 10.41 1.94 -6.39
CA LEU A 206 11.70 1.59 -5.78
C LEU A 206 12.85 1.73 -6.77
N SER A 207 12.65 1.27 -8.01
CA SER A 207 13.67 1.38 -9.08
C SER A 207 13.95 2.83 -9.47
N ALA A 208 12.94 3.72 -9.39
CA ALA A 208 13.09 5.14 -9.70
C ALA A 208 13.62 5.96 -8.51
N ALA A 209 13.25 5.61 -7.27
CA ALA A 209 13.61 6.34 -6.07
C ALA A 209 15.09 6.17 -5.68
N VAL A 210 15.63 4.95 -5.73
CA VAL A 210 16.99 4.67 -5.25
C VAL A 210 18.08 5.47 -6.00
N PRO A 211 18.03 5.62 -7.34
CA PRO A 211 18.98 6.51 -8.04
C PRO A 211 18.93 7.97 -7.57
N LEU A 212 17.75 8.45 -7.14
CA LEU A 212 17.53 9.82 -6.68
C LEU A 212 17.95 10.07 -5.22
N LEU A 213 18.34 9.04 -4.46
CA LEU A 213 18.93 9.26 -3.14
C LEU A 213 20.30 9.92 -3.26
N LYS A 214 20.61 10.86 -2.37
CA LYS A 214 21.97 11.31 -2.12
C LYS A 214 22.79 10.19 -1.47
N LYS A 215 24.12 10.25 -1.51
CA LYS A 215 24.99 9.37 -0.73
C LYS A 215 24.65 9.53 0.77
N GLY A 216 24.48 8.41 1.49
CA GLY A 216 23.99 8.39 2.87
C GLY A 216 22.47 8.60 3.01
N GLY A 217 21.76 8.88 1.90
CA GLY A 217 20.30 8.98 1.90
C GLY A 217 19.64 7.63 2.14
N ARG A 218 18.44 7.62 2.73
CA ARG A 218 17.80 6.42 3.22
C ARG A 218 16.44 6.16 2.59
N VAL A 219 16.10 4.89 2.43
CA VAL A 219 14.77 4.43 2.02
C VAL A 219 14.17 3.54 3.10
N ALA A 220 12.97 3.88 3.54
CA ALA A 220 12.18 3.11 4.49
C ALA A 220 10.89 2.63 3.83
N VAL A 221 10.57 1.33 3.97
CA VAL A 221 9.37 0.71 3.40
C VAL A 221 8.65 -0.07 4.48
N ILE A 222 7.38 0.28 4.73
CA ILE A 222 6.47 -0.48 5.58
C ILE A 222 5.55 -1.29 4.66
N SER A 223 5.52 -2.60 4.86
CA SER A 223 4.70 -3.56 4.11
C SER A 223 3.69 -4.22 5.04
N TYR A 224 2.48 -4.48 4.56
CA TYR A 224 1.42 -5.11 5.37
C TYR A 224 1.08 -6.54 4.96
N HIS A 225 1.62 -7.01 3.84
CA HIS A 225 1.50 -8.40 3.40
C HIS A 225 2.79 -8.97 2.78
N SER A 226 2.79 -10.30 2.61
CA SER A 226 3.96 -11.08 2.17
C SER A 226 4.51 -10.67 0.81
N LEU A 227 3.66 -10.26 -0.12
CA LEU A 227 4.07 -9.92 -1.49
C LEU A 227 4.86 -8.61 -1.53
N GLU A 228 4.41 -7.58 -0.83
CA GLU A 228 5.14 -6.30 -0.70
C GLU A 228 6.50 -6.51 -0.03
N ASP A 229 6.51 -7.20 1.12
CA ASP A 229 7.75 -7.50 1.87
C ASP A 229 8.75 -8.28 1.01
N ARG A 230 8.26 -9.24 0.20
CA ARG A 230 9.07 -10.04 -0.72
C ARG A 230 9.69 -9.21 -1.83
N ILE A 231 8.93 -8.27 -2.42
CA ILE A 231 9.43 -7.34 -3.44
C ILE A 231 10.50 -6.45 -2.85
N THR A 232 10.22 -5.79 -1.73
CA THR A 232 11.15 -4.88 -1.05
C THR A 232 12.44 -5.61 -0.65
N LYS A 233 12.33 -6.80 -0.05
CA LYS A 233 13.49 -7.62 0.33
C LYS A 233 14.34 -7.97 -0.87
N LYS A 234 13.73 -8.49 -1.93
CA LYS A 234 14.47 -8.89 -3.15
C LYS A 234 15.17 -7.69 -3.77
N PHE A 235 14.48 -6.56 -3.89
CA PHE A 235 15.04 -5.33 -4.44
C PHE A 235 16.25 -4.83 -3.61
N PHE A 236 16.12 -4.75 -2.28
CA PHE A 236 17.23 -4.30 -1.43
C PHE A 236 18.44 -5.24 -1.50
N VAL A 237 18.23 -6.55 -1.57
CA VAL A 237 19.32 -7.53 -1.74
C VAL A 237 20.02 -7.36 -3.08
N GLU A 238 19.28 -7.16 -4.16
CA GLU A 238 19.82 -6.90 -5.49
C GLU A 238 20.65 -5.61 -5.50
N GLN A 239 20.12 -4.50 -4.98
CA GLN A 239 20.85 -3.23 -4.92
C GLN A 239 22.08 -3.30 -4.02
N LYS A 240 22.05 -4.09 -2.94
CA LYS A 240 23.22 -4.36 -2.12
C LYS A 240 24.30 -5.12 -2.90
N ASN A 241 23.92 -6.15 -3.65
CA ASN A 241 24.87 -6.93 -4.46
C ASN A 241 25.51 -6.08 -5.58
N ASN A 242 24.77 -5.07 -6.06
CA ASN A 242 25.27 -4.09 -7.02
C ASN A 242 26.13 -2.97 -6.38
N GLY A 243 26.35 -3.00 -5.06
CA GLY A 243 27.13 -1.97 -4.36
C GLY A 243 26.44 -0.61 -4.26
N ILE A 244 25.11 -0.55 -4.41
CA ILE A 244 24.34 0.70 -4.42
C ILE A 244 23.76 0.99 -3.04
N LEU A 245 23.24 -0.04 -2.34
CA LEU A 245 22.61 0.09 -1.03
C LEU A 245 23.35 -0.72 0.04
N ASN A 246 23.42 -0.17 1.25
CA ASN A 246 23.67 -0.91 2.48
C ASN A 246 22.35 -1.20 3.20
N ILE A 247 22.05 -2.48 3.49
CA ILE A 247 20.81 -2.87 4.20
C ILE A 247 20.97 -2.61 5.68
N ILE A 248 20.20 -1.67 6.22
CA ILE A 248 20.19 -1.32 7.65
C ILE A 248 19.45 -2.42 8.44
N THR A 249 18.27 -2.83 7.97
CA THR A 249 17.43 -3.84 8.64
C THR A 249 17.69 -5.22 8.04
N LYS A 250 18.59 -6.02 8.60
CA LYS A 250 18.87 -7.40 8.14
C LYS A 250 17.61 -8.30 8.20
N LYS A 251 16.81 -8.14 9.26
CA LYS A 251 15.45 -8.72 9.41
C LYS A 251 14.45 -7.58 9.42
N PRO A 252 13.20 -7.79 8.94
CA PRO A 252 12.19 -6.75 9.06
C PRO A 252 11.91 -6.46 10.52
N ILE A 253 11.70 -5.18 10.84
CA ILE A 253 11.17 -4.79 12.15
C ILE A 253 9.66 -4.99 12.11
N THR A 254 9.11 -5.54 13.17
CA THR A 254 7.67 -5.78 13.34
C THR A 254 7.15 -4.94 14.52
N ALA A 255 5.87 -4.62 14.49
CA ALA A 255 5.22 -3.87 15.56
C ALA A 255 5.36 -4.59 16.92
N SER A 256 5.56 -3.83 17.98
CA SER A 256 5.57 -4.35 19.34
C SER A 256 4.20 -4.88 19.77
N GLN A 257 4.15 -5.72 20.80
CA GLN A 257 2.86 -6.21 21.33
C GLN A 257 1.95 -5.09 21.81
N ASP A 258 2.54 -4.05 22.41
CA ASP A 258 1.77 -2.90 22.89
C ASP A 258 1.26 -2.03 21.75
N GLU A 259 2.05 -1.85 20.70
CA GLU A 259 1.58 -1.20 19.48
C GLU A 259 0.43 -1.98 18.83
N VAL A 260 0.51 -3.31 18.75
CA VAL A 260 -0.56 -4.15 18.19
C VAL A 260 -1.83 -4.09 19.03
N LYS A 261 -1.74 -3.94 20.36
CA LYS A 261 -2.92 -3.74 21.23
C LYS A 261 -3.61 -2.41 20.93
N ASN A 262 -2.82 -1.34 20.76
CA ASN A 262 -3.33 0.01 20.51
C ASN A 262 -3.76 0.21 19.04
N ASN A 263 -3.05 -0.43 18.11
CA ASN A 263 -3.33 -0.42 16.67
C ASN A 263 -3.27 -1.84 16.09
N PRO A 264 -4.38 -2.59 16.13
CA PRO A 264 -4.42 -3.97 15.59
C PRO A 264 -4.04 -4.08 14.10
N ARG A 265 -4.13 -2.98 13.33
CA ARG A 265 -3.73 -2.94 11.91
C ARG A 265 -2.22 -3.06 11.73
N ALA A 266 -1.43 -2.66 12.73
CA ALA A 266 0.04 -2.82 12.72
C ALA A 266 0.52 -4.27 12.85
N ARG A 267 -0.36 -5.22 13.19
CA ARG A 267 0.03 -6.63 13.46
C ARG A 267 0.81 -7.29 12.33
N SER A 268 0.51 -6.98 11.09
CA SER A 268 1.18 -7.53 9.91
C SER A 268 2.28 -6.63 9.34
N ALA A 269 2.46 -5.44 9.91
CA ALA A 269 3.43 -4.46 9.45
C ALA A 269 4.88 -4.97 9.56
N LYS A 270 5.66 -4.72 8.52
CA LYS A 270 7.09 -5.05 8.44
C LYS A 270 7.84 -3.87 7.86
N LEU A 271 8.71 -3.28 8.66
CA LEU A 271 9.57 -2.17 8.23
C LEU A 271 10.92 -2.70 7.75
N ARG A 272 11.32 -2.27 6.57
CA ARG A 272 12.67 -2.43 6.03
C ARG A 272 13.28 -1.08 5.70
N ALA A 273 14.58 -0.93 6.00
CA ALA A 273 15.34 0.27 5.69
C ALA A 273 16.70 -0.07 5.07
N ALA A 274 17.13 0.79 4.14
CA ALA A 274 18.44 0.72 3.51
C ALA A 274 18.98 2.14 3.29
N GLU A 275 20.31 2.25 3.14
CA GLU A 275 21.05 3.50 2.96
C GLU A 275 21.88 3.44 1.69
N LYS A 276 21.95 4.54 0.93
CA LYS A 276 22.74 4.63 -0.29
C LYS A 276 24.24 4.82 0.04
N LEU A 277 25.08 4.02 -0.59
CA LEU A 277 26.54 4.03 -0.44
C LEU A 277 27.23 5.20 -1.16
#